data_780ffbb7f86fdfd2ded9387228853b04
#
_entry.id   780ffbb7f86fdfd2ded9387228853b04
#
_cell.length_a   1.000
_cell.length_b   1.000
_cell.length_c   1.000
_cell.angle_alpha   90.00
_cell.angle_beta   90.00
_cell.angle_gamma   90.00
#
_symmetry.space_group_name_H-M   'P 1'
#
loop_
_entity.id
_entity.type
_entity.pdbx_description
1 polymer ?
#
loop_
_entity_poly.entity_id
_entity_poly.type
_entity_poly.pdbx_seq_one_letter_code
_entity_poly.pdbx_strand_id
1 'polypeptide(L)' 'GTFFRSSEPGAPSFIEVGQPVRRSQVLCIIEAMKLMNEITSEYEGELVKCYVENGQPVQYGERLFAIKAK' A
#
# COMPACT_ATOMS: atom_id res chain seq x y z
N GLY A 1 5.82 10.59 -5.19
CA GLY A 1 4.53 10.33 -5.76
C GLY A 1 3.39 10.49 -4.78
N THR A 2 2.20 10.18 -5.21
CA THR A 2 1.00 10.25 -4.38
C THR A 2 0.52 8.84 -4.05
N PHE A 3 0.25 8.61 -2.77
CA PHE A 3 -0.18 7.31 -2.27
C PHE A 3 -1.69 7.13 -2.42
N PHE A 4 -2.10 6.00 -2.98
CA PHE A 4 -3.52 5.63 -3.06
C PHE A 4 -3.72 4.22 -2.53
N ARG A 5 -4.73 4.04 -1.68
CA ARG A 5 -5.04 2.74 -1.10
C ARG A 5 -5.95 1.88 -1.98
N SER A 6 -6.52 2.47 -3.01
CA SER A 6 -7.43 1.79 -3.91
C SER A 6 -7.12 2.17 -5.37
N SER A 7 -7.71 1.42 -6.30
CA SER A 7 -7.47 1.64 -7.72
C SER A 7 -8.09 2.95 -8.23
N GLU A 8 -9.14 3.43 -7.56
CA GLU A 8 -9.82 4.66 -7.95
C GLU A 8 -10.63 5.20 -6.76
N PRO A 9 -11.02 6.49 -6.79
CA PRO A 9 -11.85 7.06 -5.73
C PRO A 9 -13.14 6.26 -5.56
N GLY A 10 -13.48 5.96 -4.31
CA GLY A 10 -14.68 5.22 -3.98
C GLY A 10 -14.56 3.71 -4.05
N ALA A 11 -13.45 3.18 -4.61
CA ALA A 11 -13.22 1.75 -4.64
C ALA A 11 -12.73 1.25 -3.28
N PRO A 12 -12.96 -0.02 -2.96
CA PRO A 12 -12.43 -0.60 -1.71
C PRO A 12 -10.91 -0.56 -1.69
N SER A 13 -10.33 -0.38 -0.51
CA SER A 13 -8.88 -0.44 -0.34
C SER A 13 -8.36 -1.83 -0.68
N PHE A 14 -7.15 -1.90 -1.24
CA PHE A 14 -6.52 -3.18 -1.55
C PHE A 14 -6.32 -4.04 -0.32
N ILE A 15 -6.02 -3.40 0.83
CA ILE A 15 -5.80 -4.11 2.08
C ILE A 15 -6.08 -3.17 3.25
N GLU A 16 -6.48 -3.74 4.39
CA GLU A 16 -6.71 -3.00 5.62
C GLU A 16 -5.92 -3.61 6.77
N VAL A 17 -5.69 -2.79 7.80
CA VAL A 17 -4.98 -3.25 9.00
C VAL A 17 -5.73 -4.43 9.62
N GLY A 18 -4.97 -5.47 9.96
CA GLY A 18 -5.51 -6.70 10.52
C GLY A 18 -5.76 -7.80 9.50
N GLN A 19 -5.63 -7.49 8.22
CA GLN A 19 -5.84 -8.49 7.18
C GLN A 19 -4.55 -9.26 6.86
N PRO A 20 -4.68 -10.52 6.42
CA PRO A 20 -3.51 -11.29 5.99
C PRO A 20 -2.94 -10.72 4.69
N VAL A 21 -1.62 -10.75 4.59
CA VAL A 21 -0.88 -10.29 3.41
C VAL A 21 -0.17 -11.49 2.80
N ARG A 22 -0.27 -11.62 1.49
CA ARG A 22 0.45 -12.64 0.74
C ARG A 22 1.59 -12.01 -0.03
N ARG A 23 2.61 -12.82 -0.31
CA ARG A 23 3.71 -12.38 -1.17
C ARG A 23 3.16 -11.99 -2.54
N SER A 24 3.64 -10.87 -3.07
CA SER A 24 3.23 -10.31 -4.36
C SER A 24 1.81 -9.74 -4.37
N GLN A 25 1.14 -9.67 -3.22
CA GLN A 25 -0.17 -9.03 -3.15
C GLN A 25 -0.03 -7.51 -3.30
N VAL A 26 -0.91 -6.90 -4.10
CA VAL A 26 -0.91 -5.45 -4.27
C VAL A 26 -1.40 -4.80 -2.98
N LEU A 27 -0.61 -3.87 -2.45
CA LEU A 27 -0.92 -3.17 -1.21
C LEU A 27 -1.44 -1.76 -1.45
N CYS A 28 -0.91 -1.09 -2.47
CA CYS A 28 -1.28 0.27 -2.79
C CYS A 28 -0.79 0.64 -4.18
N ILE A 29 -1.14 1.85 -4.60
CA ILE A 29 -0.66 2.43 -5.85
C ILE A 29 0.04 3.74 -5.52
N ILE A 30 1.18 3.96 -6.14
CA ILE A 30 1.89 5.24 -6.07
C ILE A 30 1.82 5.88 -7.45
N GLU A 31 1.15 7.01 -7.55
CA GLU A 31 1.11 7.77 -8.80
C GLU A 31 2.31 8.70 -8.85
N ALA A 32 3.11 8.58 -9.91
CA ALA A 32 4.25 9.43 -10.14
C ALA A 32 4.43 9.63 -11.62
N MET A 33 4.62 10.88 -12.04
CA MET A 33 4.88 11.24 -13.45
C MET A 33 3.86 10.66 -14.42
N LYS A 34 2.56 10.73 -14.05
CA LYS A 34 1.43 10.21 -14.83
C LYS A 34 1.41 8.70 -14.96
N LEU A 35 2.20 8.00 -14.15
CA LEU A 35 2.21 6.54 -14.11
C LEU A 35 1.64 6.04 -12.79
N MET A 36 0.88 4.97 -12.86
CA MET A 36 0.31 4.32 -11.69
C MET A 36 1.14 3.08 -11.38
N ASN A 37 1.96 3.16 -10.34
CA ASN A 37 2.84 2.06 -9.95
C ASN A 37 2.20 1.24 -8.83
N GLU A 38 2.00 -0.04 -9.07
CA GLU A 38 1.48 -0.94 -8.05
C GLU A 38 2.60 -1.37 -7.12
N ILE A 39 2.36 -1.23 -5.82
CA ILE A 39 3.33 -1.65 -4.80
C ILE A 39 2.85 -2.97 -4.23
N THR A 40 3.69 -3.98 -4.31
CA THR A 40 3.36 -5.32 -3.85
C THR A 40 4.15 -5.69 -2.60
N SER A 41 3.62 -6.65 -1.84
CA SER A 41 4.30 -7.13 -0.65
C SER A 41 5.43 -8.10 -1.02
N GLU A 42 6.57 -7.95 -0.36
CA GLU A 42 7.67 -8.91 -0.46
C GLU A 42 7.57 -9.99 0.62
N TYR A 43 6.64 -9.84 1.54
CA TYR A 43 6.53 -10.71 2.71
C TYR A 43 5.12 -11.28 2.83
N GLU A 44 5.02 -12.41 3.48
CA GLU A 44 3.76 -13.01 3.86
C GLU A 44 3.57 -12.83 5.36
N GLY A 45 2.38 -12.39 5.77
CA GLY A 45 2.10 -12.15 7.18
C GLY A 45 0.79 -11.42 7.39
N GLU A 46 0.79 -10.47 8.32
CA GLU A 46 -0.39 -9.69 8.66
C GLU A 46 -0.04 -8.20 8.61
N LEU A 47 -0.92 -7.41 8.01
CA LEU A 47 -0.75 -5.96 8.00
C LEU A 47 -1.09 -5.41 9.38
N VAL A 48 -0.09 -4.85 10.06
CA VAL A 48 -0.27 -4.35 11.43
C VAL A 48 -0.41 -2.84 11.49
N LYS A 49 0.09 -2.12 10.49
CA LYS A 49 -0.03 -0.66 10.48
C LYS A 49 0.12 -0.09 9.07
N CYS A 50 -0.62 0.98 8.80
CA CYS A 50 -0.48 1.81 7.62
C CYS A 50 -0.04 3.19 8.08
N TYR A 51 1.12 3.66 7.62
CA TYR A 51 1.70 4.93 8.08
C TYR A 51 1.22 6.13 7.26
N VAL A 52 0.55 5.90 6.15
CA VAL A 52 0.21 6.94 5.19
C VAL A 52 -1.29 6.95 4.95
N GLU A 53 -1.83 8.14 4.69
CA GLU A 53 -3.25 8.29 4.37
C GLU A 53 -3.44 8.35 2.85
N ASN A 54 -4.64 7.97 2.42
CA ASN A 54 -5.00 7.99 1.01
C ASN A 54 -4.88 9.43 0.46
N GLY A 55 -4.19 9.56 -0.66
CA GLY A 55 -3.98 10.87 -1.28
C GLY A 55 -2.80 11.66 -0.73
N GLN A 56 -2.06 11.09 0.21
CA GLN A 56 -0.91 11.77 0.81
C GLN A 56 0.32 11.68 -0.11
N PRO A 57 1.09 12.78 -0.26
CA PRO A 57 2.35 12.70 -0.99
C PRO A 57 3.38 11.90 -0.21
N VAL A 58 4.12 11.05 -0.93
CA VAL A 58 5.16 10.20 -0.34
C VAL A 58 6.43 10.28 -1.14
N GLN A 59 7.57 9.98 -0.50
CA GLN A 59 8.87 10.00 -1.12
C GLN A 59 9.50 8.61 -1.09
N TYR A 60 10.49 8.40 -1.94
CA TYR A 60 11.24 7.16 -1.96
C TYR A 60 11.88 6.89 -0.59
N GLY A 61 11.72 5.67 -0.12
CA GLY A 61 12.23 5.28 1.19
C GLY A 61 11.33 5.58 2.36
N GLU A 62 10.21 6.26 2.14
CA GLU A 62 9.25 6.55 3.19
C GLU A 62 8.48 5.27 3.58
N ARG A 63 8.22 5.11 4.88
CA ARG A 63 7.47 3.94 5.36
C ARG A 63 6.01 4.04 4.95
N LEU A 64 5.49 3.01 4.32
CA LEU A 64 4.09 2.95 3.91
C LEU A 64 3.28 2.01 4.82
N PHE A 65 3.79 0.82 5.05
CA PHE A 65 3.11 -0.21 5.84
C PHE A 65 4.07 -0.92 6.77
N ALA A 66 3.52 -1.50 7.84
CA ALA A 66 4.25 -2.44 8.68
C ALA A 66 3.54 -3.79 8.59
N ILE A 67 4.30 -4.83 8.30
CA ILE A 67 3.79 -6.19 8.16
C ILE A 67 4.50 -7.07 9.17
N LYS A 68 3.70 -7.83 9.94
CA LYS A 68 4.24 -8.83 10.84
C LYS A 68 4.43 -10.11 10.03
N ALA A 69 5.67 -10.44 9.74
CA ALA A 69 6.00 -11.61 8.94
C ALA A 69 5.63 -12.89 9.68
N LYS A 70 5.22 -13.88 8.91
CA LYS A 70 4.90 -15.19 9.43
C LYS A 70 6.16 -15.94 9.83
#